data_2315164c12a09da3346ff984734e2090
#
_entry.id   2315164c12a09da3346ff984734e2090
#
_cell.length_a   1.000
_cell.length_b   1.000
_cell.length_c   1.000
_cell.angle_alpha   90.00
_cell.angle_beta   90.00
_cell.angle_gamma   90.00
#
_symmetry.space_group_name_H-M   'P 1'
#
loop_
_entity.id
_entity.type
_entity.pdbx_description
1 polymer ?
#
loop_
_entity_poly.entity_id
_entity_poly.type
_entity_poly.pdbx_seq_one_letter_code
_entity_poly.pdbx_strand_id
1 'polypeptide(L)'
;MKEIKLPWQVFDLLAQTNDIYQLRLLQWAFVRAQGTLSHVDKNLQRINLQLVRDVCEIEIPLSFLTTDQAHASDHIRRAFELQNVDFLATYEGRPIQIKAIAFPRLVRKSEGMFIRYYIHKSLWLALIDFSHGYRRLNIGVLSKIRRPTTILLYFLISSQNQDITLKLDTFRNMLRLPKAYTKKSNLIARVLEPARDELATAQTTFAYKFDSNTKGKTPNTITLQPIPQQPERSEGAEQLADRLQINMHTEVADYLRDKFNATDADLKVIAPHLDTTQTPYAQIDTIAQIYTNALRNGARNPIAYLIASLKRQS
;
A
#
# COMPACT_ATOMS: atom_id res chain seq x y z
N MET A 1 -7.01 -0.45 -7.95
CA MET A 1 -6.34 -1.14 -6.82
C MET A 1 -5.78 -0.10 -5.88
N LYS A 2 -6.00 -0.19 -4.57
CA LYS A 2 -5.56 0.87 -3.64
C LYS A 2 -4.15 0.58 -3.16
N GLU A 3 -3.18 1.41 -3.55
CA GLU A 3 -1.80 1.33 -3.10
C GLU A 3 -1.57 2.28 -1.91
N ILE A 4 -0.65 1.89 -1.02
CA ILE A 4 -0.10 2.77 0.00
C ILE A 4 1.40 2.95 -0.24
N LYS A 5 1.91 4.12 0.10
CA LYS A 5 3.35 4.42 0.08
C LYS A 5 3.89 4.24 1.50
N LEU A 6 4.70 3.23 1.73
CA LEU A 6 5.27 2.99 3.05
C LEU A 6 6.67 3.62 3.15
N PRO A 7 6.86 4.65 4.01
CA PRO A 7 8.15 5.28 4.20
C PRO A 7 9.20 4.29 4.72
N TRP A 8 10.43 4.40 4.23
CA TRP A 8 11.50 3.48 4.65
C TRP A 8 11.81 3.58 6.15
N GLN A 9 11.74 4.76 6.72
CA GLN A 9 12.03 5.00 8.13
C GLN A 9 11.10 4.27 9.12
N VAL A 10 9.94 3.77 8.68
CA VAL A 10 9.04 2.98 9.53
C VAL A 10 9.25 1.47 9.39
N PHE A 11 10.21 1.04 8.57
CA PHE A 11 10.51 -0.38 8.40
C PHE A 11 10.91 -1.05 9.72
N ASP A 12 11.71 -0.37 10.55
CA ASP A 12 12.13 -0.89 11.84
C ASP A 12 10.97 -1.08 12.81
N LEU A 13 9.94 -0.22 12.74
CA LEU A 13 8.71 -0.39 13.51
C LEU A 13 7.97 -1.65 13.06
N LEU A 14 7.81 -1.86 11.75
CA LEU A 14 7.19 -3.08 11.22
C LEU A 14 7.98 -4.32 11.62
N ALA A 15 9.31 -4.26 11.55
CA ALA A 15 10.18 -5.37 11.94
C ALA A 15 10.09 -5.70 13.45
N GLN A 16 9.70 -4.74 14.28
CA GLN A 16 9.50 -4.98 15.71
C GLN A 16 8.18 -5.68 16.03
N THR A 17 7.22 -5.66 15.11
CA THR A 17 5.96 -6.37 15.31
C THR A 17 6.13 -7.85 15.05
N ASN A 18 5.73 -8.68 16.01
CA ASN A 18 5.85 -10.14 15.93
C ASN A 18 4.53 -10.82 15.53
N ASP A 19 3.50 -10.03 15.29
CA ASP A 19 2.14 -10.51 15.14
C ASP A 19 1.42 -9.85 13.96
N ILE A 20 0.65 -10.66 13.24
CA ILE A 20 -0.11 -10.18 12.08
C ILE A 20 -1.17 -9.14 12.47
N TYR A 21 -1.76 -9.25 13.66
CA TYR A 21 -2.81 -8.32 14.10
C TYR A 21 -2.22 -6.97 14.51
N GLN A 22 -1.01 -6.95 15.05
CA GLN A 22 -0.24 -5.71 15.27
C GLN A 22 0.04 -5.00 13.94
N LEU A 23 0.52 -5.76 12.94
CA LEU A 23 0.78 -5.23 11.60
C LEU A 23 -0.49 -4.68 10.94
N ARG A 24 -1.65 -5.32 11.15
CA ARG A 24 -2.93 -4.82 10.64
C ARG A 24 -3.34 -3.48 11.27
N LEU A 25 -3.11 -3.28 12.58
CA LEU A 25 -3.33 -1.97 13.20
C LEU A 25 -2.46 -0.88 12.57
N LEU A 26 -1.15 -1.16 12.40
CA LEU A 26 -0.24 -0.22 11.73
C LEU A 26 -0.61 0.02 10.27
N GLN A 27 -0.97 -1.01 9.52
CA GLN A 27 -1.43 -0.88 8.14
C GLN A 27 -2.60 0.10 8.02
N TRP A 28 -3.54 0.06 8.97
CA TRP A 28 -4.66 1.00 8.98
C TRP A 28 -4.25 2.40 9.37
N ALA A 29 -3.26 2.57 10.27
CA ALA A 29 -2.68 3.87 10.52
C ALA A 29 -2.08 4.48 9.24
N PHE A 30 -1.34 3.68 8.44
CA PHE A 30 -0.84 4.11 7.12
C PHE A 30 -1.96 4.51 6.17
N VAL A 31 -2.97 3.66 6.00
CA VAL A 31 -4.10 3.95 5.11
C VAL A 31 -4.80 5.25 5.50
N ARG A 32 -4.97 5.47 6.80
CA ARG A 32 -5.60 6.70 7.31
C ARG A 32 -4.70 7.91 7.10
N ALA A 33 -3.42 7.83 7.48
CA ALA A 33 -2.48 8.93 7.31
C ALA A 33 -2.38 9.39 5.84
N GLN A 34 -2.27 8.44 4.91
CA GLN A 34 -2.15 8.76 3.49
C GLN A 34 -3.49 9.08 2.82
N GLY A 35 -4.59 8.53 3.31
CA GLY A 35 -5.94 8.92 2.88
C GLY A 35 -6.23 10.39 3.14
N THR A 36 -5.66 10.97 4.20
CA THR A 36 -5.77 12.41 4.46
C THR A 36 -4.99 13.27 3.46
N LEU A 37 -3.89 12.75 2.90
CA LEU A 37 -3.11 13.48 1.90
C LEU A 37 -3.73 13.44 0.50
N SER A 38 -4.36 12.32 0.14
CA SER A 38 -4.97 12.15 -1.19
C SER A 38 -6.31 12.87 -1.35
N HIS A 39 -6.98 13.18 -0.26
CA HIS A 39 -8.19 14.00 -0.22
C HIS A 39 -7.84 15.37 0.35
N VAL A 40 -7.29 16.25 -0.49
CA VAL A 40 -7.39 17.70 -0.31
C VAL A 40 -8.86 18.09 -0.58
N ASP A 41 -9.77 17.32 -0.03
CA ASP A 41 -11.18 17.59 -0.08
C ASP A 41 -11.55 18.47 1.11
N LYS A 42 -12.40 19.46 0.87
CA LYS A 42 -12.93 20.45 1.84
C LYS A 42 -13.57 19.83 3.10
N ASN A 43 -13.59 18.50 3.20
CA ASN A 43 -13.99 17.70 4.36
C ASN A 43 -12.85 17.32 5.32
N LEU A 44 -11.63 17.81 5.12
CA LEU A 44 -10.52 17.69 6.09
C LEU A 44 -10.85 18.24 7.49
N GLN A 45 -11.87 19.08 7.60
CA GLN A 45 -12.42 19.55 8.89
C GLN A 45 -13.15 18.46 9.69
N ARG A 46 -13.44 17.29 9.10
CA ARG A 46 -14.16 16.17 9.78
C ARG A 46 -13.29 15.00 10.21
N ILE A 47 -12.03 14.96 9.86
CA ILE A 47 -11.10 14.16 10.64
C ILE A 47 -10.88 14.99 11.89
N ASN A 48 -11.48 14.57 13.00
CA ASN A 48 -11.14 15.08 14.32
C ASN A 48 -9.65 14.74 14.58
N LEU A 49 -8.76 15.42 13.88
CA LEU A 49 -7.42 15.71 14.35
C LEU A 49 -7.60 16.65 15.54
N GLN A 50 -8.33 16.19 16.55
CA GLN A 50 -8.19 16.73 17.87
C GLN A 50 -6.78 16.38 18.28
N LEU A 51 -5.84 17.20 17.81
CA LEU A 51 -4.48 17.30 18.31
C LEU A 51 -4.54 17.79 19.76
N VAL A 52 -5.25 17.05 20.58
CA VAL A 52 -5.20 17.21 22.01
C VAL A 52 -3.89 16.55 22.43
N ARG A 53 -2.87 17.38 22.66
CA ARG A 53 -1.58 16.99 23.21
C ARG A 53 -0.75 16.03 22.32
N ASP A 54 -0.43 16.43 21.09
CA ASP A 54 0.52 15.73 20.21
C ASP A 54 0.17 14.25 19.89
N VAL A 55 -1.11 13.89 19.96
CA VAL A 55 -1.60 12.55 19.59
C VAL A 55 -2.69 12.62 18.53
N CYS A 56 -2.72 11.64 17.64
CA CYS A 56 -3.75 11.43 16.63
C CYS A 56 -4.62 10.24 17.03
N GLU A 57 -5.94 10.43 17.10
CA GLU A 57 -6.89 9.34 17.33
C GLU A 57 -7.13 8.57 16.02
N ILE A 58 -7.04 7.25 16.10
CA ILE A 58 -7.38 6.34 15.02
C ILE A 58 -8.50 5.43 15.48
N GLU A 59 -9.49 5.28 14.62
CA GLU A 59 -10.59 4.36 14.83
C GLU A 59 -10.80 3.50 13.59
N ILE A 60 -10.89 2.18 13.79
CA ILE A 60 -11.07 1.19 12.74
C ILE A 60 -12.16 0.20 13.12
N PRO A 61 -12.98 -0.26 12.16
CA PRO A 61 -13.90 -1.38 12.41
C PRO A 61 -13.16 -2.64 12.82
N LEU A 62 -13.71 -3.39 13.79
CA LEU A 62 -13.11 -4.64 14.24
C LEU A 62 -12.97 -5.67 13.12
N SER A 63 -13.87 -5.65 12.13
CA SER A 63 -13.83 -6.53 10.95
C SER A 63 -12.55 -6.39 10.12
N PHE A 64 -11.83 -5.26 10.21
CA PHE A 64 -10.54 -5.09 9.56
C PHE A 64 -9.39 -5.79 10.29
N LEU A 65 -9.53 -5.99 11.59
CA LEU A 65 -8.56 -6.74 12.35
C LEU A 65 -8.75 -8.24 12.15
N THR A 66 -9.99 -8.71 12.28
CA THR A 66 -10.33 -10.13 12.19
C THR A 66 -11.76 -10.34 11.73
N THR A 67 -11.96 -11.37 10.91
CA THR A 67 -13.28 -11.89 10.53
C THR A 67 -13.67 -13.12 11.35
N ASP A 68 -12.74 -13.70 12.11
CA ASP A 68 -12.94 -14.84 12.97
C ASP A 68 -13.51 -14.37 14.32
N GLN A 69 -14.82 -14.51 14.48
CA GLN A 69 -15.50 -14.10 15.70
C GLN A 69 -15.20 -15.00 16.88
N ALA A 70 -14.93 -16.30 16.65
CA ALA A 70 -14.66 -17.25 17.71
C ALA A 70 -13.35 -16.93 18.47
N HIS A 71 -12.36 -16.41 17.77
CA HIS A 71 -11.05 -16.05 18.33
C HIS A 71 -10.80 -14.53 18.40
N ALA A 72 -11.86 -13.72 18.21
CA ALA A 72 -11.72 -12.25 18.15
C ALA A 72 -11.07 -11.67 19.39
N SER A 73 -11.38 -12.19 20.60
CA SER A 73 -10.79 -11.70 21.85
C SER A 73 -9.27 -11.92 21.91
N ASP A 74 -8.78 -13.07 21.44
CA ASP A 74 -7.35 -13.35 21.38
C ASP A 74 -6.65 -12.47 20.33
N HIS A 75 -7.26 -12.30 19.17
CA HIS A 75 -6.74 -11.43 18.10
C HIS A 75 -6.64 -9.99 18.57
N ILE A 76 -7.64 -9.47 19.29
CA ILE A 76 -7.63 -8.13 19.87
C ILE A 76 -6.54 -7.99 20.92
N ARG A 77 -6.43 -8.95 21.84
CA ARG A 77 -5.37 -8.95 22.87
C ARG A 77 -3.99 -8.89 22.24
N ARG A 78 -3.74 -9.74 21.23
CA ARG A 78 -2.46 -9.76 20.49
C ARG A 78 -2.20 -8.45 19.74
N ALA A 79 -3.22 -7.86 19.13
CA ALA A 79 -3.11 -6.57 18.46
C ALA A 79 -2.74 -5.45 19.46
N PHE A 80 -3.32 -5.48 20.66
CA PHE A 80 -3.10 -4.46 21.69
C PHE A 80 -1.69 -4.52 22.31
N GLU A 81 -0.99 -5.66 22.18
CA GLU A 81 0.44 -5.74 22.56
C GLU A 81 1.32 -4.75 21.77
N LEU A 82 0.81 -4.19 20.66
CA LEU A 82 1.50 -3.13 19.94
C LEU A 82 1.76 -1.88 20.80
N GLN A 83 1.00 -1.66 21.86
CA GLN A 83 1.28 -0.60 22.86
C GLN A 83 2.62 -0.78 23.59
N ASN A 84 3.20 -1.99 23.57
CA ASN A 84 4.49 -2.28 24.18
C ASN A 84 5.66 -2.09 23.22
N VAL A 85 5.38 -1.85 21.93
CA VAL A 85 6.41 -1.62 20.91
C VAL A 85 6.82 -0.14 20.92
N ASP A 86 8.12 0.09 20.97
CA ASP A 86 8.69 1.43 20.95
C ASP A 86 9.08 1.84 19.52
N PHE A 87 8.91 3.11 19.24
CA PHE A 87 9.33 3.75 17.99
C PHE A 87 10.25 4.93 18.31
N LEU A 88 11.42 4.95 17.68
CA LEU A 88 12.34 6.08 17.78
C LEU A 88 11.96 7.11 16.72
N ALA A 89 11.55 8.28 17.15
CA ALA A 89 11.15 9.39 16.30
C ALA A 89 12.01 10.62 16.56
N THR A 90 11.94 11.59 15.66
CA THR A 90 12.47 12.94 15.90
C THR A 90 11.31 13.89 16.15
N TYR A 91 11.35 14.62 17.24
CA TYR A 91 10.36 15.65 17.56
C TYR A 91 11.08 16.95 17.95
N GLU A 92 10.75 18.03 17.25
CA GLU A 92 11.42 19.34 17.42
C GLU A 92 12.95 19.25 17.35
N GLY A 93 13.46 18.41 16.42
CA GLY A 93 14.91 18.20 16.23
C GLY A 93 15.58 17.32 17.25
N ARG A 94 14.85 16.73 18.22
CA ARG A 94 15.39 15.85 19.26
C ARG A 94 14.90 14.41 19.06
N PRO A 95 15.76 13.40 19.24
CA PRO A 95 15.33 12.01 19.25
C PRO A 95 14.45 11.76 20.48
N ILE A 96 13.29 11.15 20.24
CA ILE A 96 12.38 10.72 21.32
C ILE A 96 11.97 9.26 21.09
N GLN A 97 11.75 8.55 22.19
CA GLN A 97 11.18 7.21 22.15
C GLN A 97 9.71 7.29 22.52
N ILE A 98 8.86 6.81 21.65
CA ILE A 98 7.41 6.83 21.81
C ILE A 98 6.83 5.44 21.63
N LYS A 99 5.66 5.19 22.17
CA LYS A 99 4.91 3.96 21.92
C LYS A 99 4.29 3.97 20.52
N ALA A 100 4.29 2.82 19.85
CA ALA A 100 3.69 2.68 18.53
C ALA A 100 2.20 3.02 18.54
N ILE A 101 1.48 2.58 19.58
CA ILE A 101 0.11 3.00 19.88
C ILE A 101 -0.05 3.25 21.40
N ALA A 102 -1.05 4.05 21.75
CA ALA A 102 -1.42 4.30 23.13
C ALA A 102 -2.92 4.10 23.35
N PHE A 103 -3.29 3.64 24.54
CA PHE A 103 -4.67 3.49 25.00
C PHE A 103 -5.60 2.74 24.03
N PRO A 104 -5.20 1.55 23.50
CA PRO A 104 -6.05 0.78 22.64
C PRO A 104 -7.28 0.27 23.41
N ARG A 105 -8.46 0.44 22.83
CA ARG A 105 -9.73 0.01 23.44
C ARG A 105 -10.77 -0.35 22.41
N LEU A 106 -11.72 -1.20 22.82
CA LEU A 106 -12.91 -1.46 22.05
C LEU A 106 -13.98 -0.39 22.31
N VAL A 107 -14.65 0.02 21.25
CA VAL A 107 -15.74 0.98 21.27
C VAL A 107 -16.92 0.39 20.53
N ARG A 108 -18.08 0.32 21.19
CA ARG A 108 -19.34 -0.10 20.55
C ARG A 108 -20.06 1.12 20.02
N LYS A 109 -20.49 1.06 18.77
CA LYS A 109 -21.32 2.07 18.10
C LYS A 109 -22.52 1.41 17.46
N SER A 110 -23.45 2.20 16.92
CA SER A 110 -24.60 1.72 16.16
C SER A 110 -24.21 0.83 14.98
N GLU A 111 -23.09 1.19 14.32
CA GLU A 111 -22.57 0.50 13.13
C GLU A 111 -21.75 -0.75 13.46
N GLY A 112 -21.49 -1.04 14.76
CA GLY A 112 -20.75 -2.23 15.18
C GLY A 112 -19.64 -1.97 16.21
N MET A 113 -18.70 -2.91 16.26
CA MET A 113 -17.54 -2.83 17.13
C MET A 113 -16.36 -2.20 16.42
N PHE A 114 -15.68 -1.28 17.09
CA PHE A 114 -14.51 -0.56 16.60
C PHE A 114 -13.36 -0.72 17.58
N ILE A 115 -12.14 -0.65 17.05
CA ILE A 115 -10.92 -0.47 17.83
C ILE A 115 -10.53 1.00 17.72
N ARG A 116 -10.32 1.64 18.88
CA ARG A 116 -9.83 3.00 18.98
C ARG A 116 -8.49 3.00 19.68
N TYR A 117 -7.53 3.73 19.14
CA TYR A 117 -6.19 3.90 19.69
C TYR A 117 -5.61 5.25 19.28
N TYR A 118 -4.53 5.64 19.91
CA TYR A 118 -3.85 6.90 19.65
C TYR A 118 -2.43 6.62 19.19
N ILE A 119 -1.95 7.45 18.27
CA ILE A 119 -0.54 7.49 17.88
C ILE A 119 0.03 8.87 18.12
N HIS A 120 1.32 8.95 18.47
CA HIS A 120 1.99 10.21 18.64
C HIS A 120 2.12 10.95 17.30
N LYS A 121 2.05 12.28 17.31
CA LYS A 121 2.17 13.14 16.13
C LYS A 121 3.45 12.85 15.33
N SER A 122 4.58 12.59 16.01
CA SER A 122 5.83 12.26 15.31
C SER A 122 5.72 10.96 14.52
N LEU A 123 5.04 9.93 15.05
CA LEU A 123 4.79 8.71 14.28
C LEU A 123 3.86 9.02 13.10
N TRP A 124 2.78 9.78 13.31
CA TRP A 124 1.90 10.19 12.22
C TRP A 124 2.65 10.89 11.10
N LEU A 125 3.53 11.83 11.43
CA LEU A 125 4.36 12.53 10.45
C LEU A 125 5.32 11.57 9.74
N ALA A 126 5.94 10.62 10.46
CA ALA A 126 6.80 9.60 9.88
C ALA A 126 6.06 8.69 8.87
N LEU A 127 4.74 8.44 9.07
CA LEU A 127 3.93 7.65 8.15
C LEU A 127 3.68 8.34 6.80
N ILE A 128 3.89 9.64 6.71
CA ILE A 128 3.67 10.47 5.51
C ILE A 128 4.95 11.17 5.02
N ASP A 129 6.06 11.00 5.71
CA ASP A 129 7.34 11.54 5.29
C ASP A 129 8.05 10.59 4.31
N PHE A 130 8.08 10.98 3.05
CA PHE A 130 8.70 10.22 1.96
C PHE A 130 10.10 10.71 1.58
N SER A 131 10.68 11.66 2.34
CA SER A 131 11.97 12.28 2.04
C SER A 131 13.14 11.27 2.02
N HIS A 132 13.05 10.21 2.82
CA HIS A 132 14.03 9.12 2.87
C HIS A 132 13.68 7.93 1.95
N GLY A 133 12.75 8.13 1.02
CA GLY A 133 12.26 7.10 0.13
C GLY A 133 11.08 6.31 0.70
N TYR A 134 10.43 5.56 -0.17
CA TYR A 134 9.25 4.76 0.18
C TYR A 134 9.14 3.51 -0.70
N ARG A 135 8.28 2.58 -0.27
CA ARG A 135 7.83 1.43 -1.07
C ARG A 135 6.33 1.55 -1.36
N ARG A 136 5.93 1.18 -2.55
CA ARG A 136 4.50 1.06 -2.89
C ARG A 136 4.04 -0.33 -2.53
N LEU A 137 3.01 -0.43 -1.72
CA LEU A 137 2.42 -1.68 -1.29
C LEU A 137 0.96 -1.74 -1.73
N ASN A 138 0.58 -2.86 -2.29
CA ASN A 138 -0.81 -3.13 -2.64
C ASN A 138 -1.56 -3.63 -1.40
N ILE A 139 -2.60 -2.91 -0.99
CA ILE A 139 -3.41 -3.27 0.19
C ILE A 139 -4.09 -4.63 0.00
N GLY A 140 -4.53 -4.95 -1.22
CA GLY A 140 -5.12 -6.24 -1.52
C GLY A 140 -4.16 -7.41 -1.31
N VAL A 141 -2.87 -7.22 -1.61
CA VAL A 141 -1.81 -8.20 -1.30
C VAL A 141 -1.61 -8.30 0.21
N LEU A 142 -1.45 -7.16 0.89
CA LEU A 142 -1.25 -7.12 2.33
C LEU A 142 -2.38 -7.79 3.12
N SER A 143 -3.63 -7.64 2.68
CA SER A 143 -4.79 -8.26 3.35
C SER A 143 -4.81 -9.79 3.27
N LYS A 144 -4.17 -10.37 2.25
CA LYS A 144 -4.06 -11.82 2.05
C LYS A 144 -2.90 -12.45 2.82
N ILE A 145 -1.88 -11.68 3.18
CA ILE A 145 -0.70 -12.16 3.91
C ILE A 145 -1.07 -12.43 5.37
N ARG A 146 -0.63 -13.58 5.87
CA ARG A 146 -0.88 -14.04 7.25
C ARG A 146 0.38 -14.06 8.12
N ARG A 147 1.58 -14.08 7.50
CA ARG A 147 2.86 -14.18 8.23
C ARG A 147 3.54 -12.83 8.30
N PRO A 148 3.96 -12.37 9.49
CA PRO A 148 4.70 -11.11 9.63
C PRO A 148 5.96 -11.05 8.77
N THR A 149 6.74 -12.13 8.71
CA THR A 149 7.95 -12.21 7.87
C THR A 149 7.66 -12.03 6.39
N THR A 150 6.52 -12.52 5.90
CA THR A 150 6.08 -12.33 4.51
C THR A 150 5.77 -10.85 4.23
N ILE A 151 5.16 -10.13 5.18
CA ILE A 151 4.92 -8.68 5.04
C ILE A 151 6.24 -7.92 4.92
N LEU A 152 7.24 -8.25 5.76
CA LEU A 152 8.55 -7.62 5.71
C LEU A 152 9.28 -7.93 4.39
N LEU A 153 9.21 -9.18 3.92
CA LEU A 153 9.74 -9.55 2.61
C LEU A 153 9.01 -8.80 1.48
N TYR A 154 7.69 -8.73 1.54
CA TYR A 154 6.92 -7.98 0.55
C TYR A 154 7.30 -6.49 0.55
N PHE A 155 7.53 -5.90 1.73
CA PHE A 155 8.02 -4.53 1.81
C PHE A 155 9.39 -4.36 1.15
N LEU A 156 10.31 -5.30 1.34
CA LEU A 156 11.65 -5.24 0.73
C LEU A 156 11.59 -5.31 -0.80
N ILE A 157 10.77 -6.19 -1.35
CA ILE A 157 10.74 -6.47 -2.79
C ILE A 157 9.75 -5.59 -3.56
N SER A 158 8.73 -5.02 -2.90
CA SER A 158 7.70 -4.24 -3.58
C SER A 158 8.28 -2.98 -4.24
N SER A 159 7.76 -2.63 -5.40
CA SER A 159 8.21 -1.49 -6.22
C SER A 159 9.71 -1.55 -6.62
N GLN A 160 10.32 -2.73 -6.58
CA GLN A 160 11.68 -2.92 -7.09
C GLN A 160 11.62 -3.57 -8.47
N ASN A 161 12.36 -2.97 -9.40
CA ASN A 161 12.55 -3.54 -10.74
C ASN A 161 13.95 -4.17 -10.90
N GLN A 162 14.75 -4.16 -9.85
CA GLN A 162 16.12 -4.67 -9.84
C GLN A 162 16.32 -5.68 -8.71
N ASP A 163 17.28 -6.56 -8.91
CA ASP A 163 17.72 -7.53 -7.92
C ASP A 163 18.24 -6.82 -6.66
N ILE A 164 17.85 -7.32 -5.50
CA ILE A 164 18.27 -6.80 -4.19
C ILE A 164 19.26 -7.79 -3.59
N THR A 165 20.54 -7.45 -3.58
CA THR A 165 21.57 -8.28 -2.97
C THR A 165 21.93 -7.76 -1.58
N LEU A 166 21.81 -8.63 -0.57
CA LEU A 166 22.08 -8.34 0.82
C LEU A 166 23.05 -9.34 1.42
N LYS A 167 23.88 -8.89 2.38
CA LYS A 167 24.60 -9.81 3.26
C LYS A 167 23.56 -10.63 4.04
N LEU A 168 23.81 -11.93 4.20
CA LEU A 168 22.85 -12.83 4.81
C LEU A 168 22.51 -12.45 6.27
N ASP A 169 23.50 -11.93 7.00
CA ASP A 169 23.26 -11.43 8.37
C ASP A 169 22.43 -10.14 8.38
N THR A 170 22.69 -9.23 7.44
CA THR A 170 21.84 -8.02 7.26
C THR A 170 20.41 -8.42 6.97
N PHE A 171 20.20 -9.33 6.03
CA PHE A 171 18.88 -9.85 5.69
C PHE A 171 18.17 -10.47 6.91
N ARG A 172 18.85 -11.30 7.68
CA ARG A 172 18.30 -11.89 8.91
C ARG A 172 17.92 -10.84 9.94
N ASN A 173 18.82 -9.87 10.15
CA ASN A 173 18.58 -8.77 11.09
C ASN A 173 17.38 -7.90 10.68
N MET A 174 17.26 -7.57 9.40
CA MET A 174 16.12 -6.80 8.87
C MET A 174 14.79 -7.53 9.09
N LEU A 175 14.78 -8.85 8.91
CA LEU A 175 13.58 -9.66 9.16
C LEU A 175 13.45 -10.12 10.62
N ARG A 176 14.36 -9.68 11.50
CA ARG A 176 14.43 -10.08 12.94
C ARG A 176 14.28 -11.59 13.16
N LEU A 177 14.95 -12.35 12.32
CA LEU A 177 14.86 -13.80 12.37
C LEU A 177 15.61 -14.37 13.58
N PRO A 178 15.05 -15.38 14.27
CA PRO A 178 15.72 -16.08 15.33
C PRO A 178 17.04 -16.73 14.88
N LYS A 179 17.97 -16.92 15.79
CA LYS A 179 19.26 -17.64 15.53
C LYS A 179 19.08 -19.05 14.94
N ALA A 180 17.91 -19.66 15.15
CA ALA A 180 17.55 -20.95 14.54
C ALA A 180 17.59 -20.97 13.01
N TYR A 181 17.49 -19.80 12.35
CA TYR A 181 17.53 -19.66 10.89
C TYR A 181 18.93 -19.37 10.35
N THR A 182 19.99 -19.64 11.10
CA THR A 182 21.37 -19.50 10.62
C THR A 182 21.71 -20.51 9.53
N LYS A 183 21.14 -21.73 9.59
CA LYS A 183 21.30 -22.72 8.52
C LYS A 183 20.46 -22.34 7.29
N LYS A 184 21.10 -22.37 6.10
CA LYS A 184 20.47 -22.07 4.81
C LYS A 184 19.18 -22.87 4.60
N SER A 185 19.21 -24.19 4.89
CA SER A 185 18.05 -25.08 4.72
C SER A 185 16.84 -24.62 5.56
N ASN A 186 17.07 -24.22 6.81
CA ASN A 186 16.01 -23.71 7.69
C ASN A 186 15.45 -22.38 7.19
N LEU A 187 16.33 -21.49 6.70
CA LEU A 187 15.91 -20.21 6.14
C LEU A 187 15.01 -20.42 4.89
N ILE A 188 15.42 -21.32 4.02
CA ILE A 188 14.63 -21.69 2.84
C ILE A 188 13.29 -22.28 3.28
N ALA A 189 13.30 -23.38 4.01
CA ALA A 189 12.08 -24.16 4.29
C ALA A 189 11.08 -23.42 5.18
N ARG A 190 11.52 -22.53 6.08
CA ARG A 190 10.66 -21.90 7.08
C ARG A 190 10.37 -20.42 6.84
N VAL A 191 11.13 -19.78 5.97
CA VAL A 191 10.97 -18.32 5.70
C VAL A 191 10.72 -18.08 4.23
N LEU A 192 11.65 -18.46 3.34
CA LEU A 192 11.58 -18.03 1.94
C LEU A 192 10.49 -18.75 1.15
N GLU A 193 10.43 -20.10 1.21
CA GLU A 193 9.40 -20.87 0.50
C GLU A 193 8.00 -20.54 1.00
N PRO A 194 7.72 -20.54 2.33
CA PRO A 194 6.39 -20.16 2.80
C PRO A 194 5.98 -18.73 2.46
N ALA A 195 6.95 -17.80 2.39
CA ALA A 195 6.65 -16.42 1.99
C ALA A 195 6.39 -16.34 0.48
N ARG A 196 7.14 -17.07 -0.33
CA ARG A 196 6.94 -17.15 -1.78
C ARG A 196 5.56 -17.70 -2.13
N ASP A 197 5.18 -18.81 -1.48
CA ASP A 197 3.87 -19.45 -1.70
C ASP A 197 2.71 -18.53 -1.28
N GLU A 198 2.85 -17.84 -0.15
CA GLU A 198 1.84 -16.91 0.34
C GLU A 198 1.70 -15.69 -0.57
N LEU A 199 2.81 -15.15 -1.07
CA LEU A 199 2.81 -14.05 -2.03
C LEU A 199 2.27 -14.49 -3.40
N ALA A 200 2.59 -15.70 -3.87
CA ALA A 200 2.04 -16.24 -5.11
C ALA A 200 0.51 -16.33 -5.06
N THR A 201 -0.06 -16.74 -3.91
CA THR A 201 -1.51 -16.73 -3.68
C THR A 201 -2.11 -15.32 -3.76
N ALA A 202 -1.31 -14.29 -3.47
CA ALA A 202 -1.70 -12.89 -3.58
C ALA A 202 -1.33 -12.27 -4.95
N GLN A 203 -0.98 -13.10 -5.93
CA GLN A 203 -0.62 -12.71 -7.31
C GLN A 203 0.66 -11.86 -7.40
N THR A 204 1.54 -11.99 -6.44
CA THR A 204 2.90 -11.42 -6.47
C THR A 204 3.89 -12.48 -6.03
N THR A 205 5.13 -12.39 -6.46
CA THR A 205 6.14 -13.39 -6.07
C THR A 205 7.55 -12.86 -6.23
N PHE A 206 8.53 -13.65 -5.81
CA PHE A 206 9.95 -13.37 -5.99
C PHE A 206 10.73 -14.66 -6.18
N ALA A 207 11.87 -14.57 -6.86
CA ALA A 207 12.88 -15.60 -6.84
C ALA A 207 14.02 -15.19 -5.89
N TYR A 208 14.85 -16.14 -5.52
CA TYR A 208 16.03 -15.87 -4.71
C TYR A 208 17.18 -16.79 -5.08
N LYS A 209 18.41 -16.31 -4.89
CA LYS A 209 19.62 -17.10 -5.00
C LYS A 209 20.57 -16.80 -3.85
N PHE A 210 21.40 -17.76 -3.53
CA PHE A 210 22.46 -17.61 -2.54
C PHE A 210 23.80 -17.65 -3.23
N ASP A 211 24.65 -16.70 -2.94
CA ASP A 211 26.00 -16.65 -3.46
C ASP A 211 27.02 -16.80 -2.32
N SER A 212 28.10 -17.54 -2.60
CA SER A 212 29.25 -17.65 -1.72
C SER A 212 30.49 -17.14 -2.45
N ASN A 213 31.28 -16.31 -1.79
CA ASN A 213 32.51 -15.76 -2.39
C ASN A 213 33.60 -16.81 -2.62
N THR A 214 33.40 -18.05 -2.17
CA THR A 214 34.38 -19.14 -2.30
C THR A 214 33.67 -20.50 -2.43
N LYS A 215 34.12 -21.34 -3.37
CA LYS A 215 33.61 -22.72 -3.53
C LYS A 215 33.65 -23.47 -2.18
N GLY A 216 32.55 -24.09 -1.80
CA GLY A 216 32.44 -24.93 -0.60
C GLY A 216 32.20 -24.19 0.72
N LYS A 217 32.11 -22.85 0.74
CA LYS A 217 31.78 -22.08 1.98
C LYS A 217 30.29 -21.80 2.12
N THR A 218 29.89 -21.57 3.36
CA THR A 218 28.52 -21.10 3.70
C THR A 218 28.21 -19.84 2.90
N PRO A 219 27.03 -19.74 2.26
CA PRO A 219 26.63 -18.53 1.55
C PRO A 219 26.66 -17.32 2.50
N ASN A 220 27.19 -16.21 2.02
CA ASN A 220 27.26 -14.96 2.77
C ASN A 220 26.34 -13.88 2.25
N THR A 221 25.76 -14.09 1.07
CA THR A 221 24.79 -13.17 0.47
C THR A 221 23.54 -13.89 0.00
N ILE A 222 22.45 -13.15 -0.04
CA ILE A 222 21.18 -13.52 -0.66
C ILE A 222 20.79 -12.44 -1.66
N THR A 223 20.42 -12.84 -2.85
CA THR A 223 19.82 -11.97 -3.86
C THR A 223 18.34 -12.31 -3.97
N LEU A 224 17.50 -11.32 -3.74
CA LEU A 224 16.05 -11.38 -3.98
C LEU A 224 15.78 -10.77 -5.36
N GLN A 225 15.05 -11.49 -6.18
CA GLN A 225 14.68 -11.08 -7.53
C GLN A 225 13.16 -10.82 -7.53
N PRO A 226 12.73 -9.55 -7.42
CA PRO A 226 11.31 -9.22 -7.53
C PRO A 226 10.81 -9.66 -8.90
N ILE A 227 9.75 -10.43 -8.93
CA ILE A 227 9.05 -10.74 -10.16
C ILE A 227 7.95 -9.69 -10.25
N PRO A 228 8.04 -8.73 -11.19
CA PRO A 228 7.03 -7.71 -11.35
C PRO A 228 5.67 -8.39 -11.49
N GLN A 229 4.68 -7.88 -10.78
CA GLN A 229 3.31 -8.23 -11.14
C GLN A 229 3.16 -7.85 -12.60
N GLN A 230 2.98 -8.84 -13.46
CA GLN A 230 2.25 -8.51 -14.67
C GLN A 230 0.93 -7.95 -14.16
N PRO A 231 0.57 -6.68 -14.51
CA PRO A 231 -0.78 -6.24 -14.26
C PRO A 231 -1.64 -7.40 -14.74
N GLU A 232 -2.58 -7.87 -13.89
CA GLU A 232 -3.57 -8.81 -14.39
C GLU A 232 -4.02 -8.20 -15.72
N ARG A 233 -3.50 -8.73 -16.79
CA ARG A 233 -4.21 -8.70 -18.03
C ARG A 233 -5.47 -9.46 -17.66
N SER A 234 -6.47 -8.73 -17.20
CA SER A 234 -7.77 -9.30 -17.12
C SER A 234 -8.02 -9.75 -18.55
N GLU A 235 -8.01 -11.06 -18.77
CA GLU A 235 -8.36 -11.64 -20.09
C GLU A 235 -9.65 -10.97 -20.60
N GLY A 236 -10.50 -10.50 -19.66
CA GLY A 236 -11.63 -9.64 -19.92
C GLY A 236 -11.28 -8.23 -20.47
N ALA A 237 -10.17 -7.59 -20.04
CA ALA A 237 -9.85 -6.24 -20.55
C ALA A 237 -9.19 -6.31 -21.93
N GLU A 238 -8.34 -7.31 -22.21
CA GLU A 238 -7.82 -7.54 -23.59
C GLU A 238 -8.94 -8.01 -24.52
N GLN A 239 -9.78 -8.95 -24.10
CA GLN A 239 -10.95 -9.35 -24.89
C GLN A 239 -11.96 -8.22 -25.04
N LEU A 240 -12.08 -7.31 -24.07
CA LEU A 240 -12.94 -6.14 -24.18
C LEU A 240 -12.30 -5.07 -25.09
N ALA A 241 -10.99 -4.83 -24.98
CA ALA A 241 -10.28 -3.90 -25.87
C ALA A 241 -10.29 -4.39 -27.33
N ASP A 242 -10.05 -5.68 -27.55
CA ASP A 242 -10.17 -6.31 -28.88
C ASP A 242 -11.63 -6.32 -29.41
N ARG A 243 -12.62 -6.57 -28.54
CA ARG A 243 -14.05 -6.51 -28.91
C ARG A 243 -14.55 -5.10 -29.16
N LEU A 244 -13.97 -4.10 -28.46
CA LEU A 244 -14.45 -2.73 -28.59
C LEU A 244 -13.70 -1.93 -29.63
N GLN A 245 -12.58 -2.44 -30.20
CA GLN A 245 -11.72 -1.70 -31.14
C GLN A 245 -11.41 -0.26 -30.64
N ILE A 246 -11.22 -0.09 -29.33
CA ILE A 246 -10.92 1.21 -28.74
C ILE A 246 -9.41 1.41 -28.79
N ASN A 247 -8.94 2.27 -29.67
CA ASN A 247 -7.54 2.66 -29.75
C ASN A 247 -7.26 3.76 -28.72
N MET A 248 -7.13 3.37 -27.44
CA MET A 248 -6.91 4.27 -26.30
C MET A 248 -5.98 3.59 -25.30
N HIS A 249 -5.09 4.35 -24.65
CA HIS A 249 -4.28 3.84 -23.55
C HIS A 249 -5.16 3.39 -22.37
N THR A 250 -4.84 2.25 -21.78
CA THR A 250 -5.61 1.65 -20.67
C THR A 250 -5.71 2.60 -19.48
N GLU A 251 -4.61 3.31 -19.15
CA GLU A 251 -4.56 4.28 -18.05
C GLU A 251 -5.53 5.45 -18.26
N VAL A 252 -5.71 5.87 -19.51
CA VAL A 252 -6.66 6.93 -19.87
C VAL A 252 -8.09 6.43 -19.78
N ALA A 253 -8.36 5.20 -20.22
CA ALA A 253 -9.66 4.58 -20.10
C ALA A 253 -10.07 4.40 -18.63
N ASP A 254 -9.16 3.92 -17.80
CA ASP A 254 -9.40 3.75 -16.35
C ASP A 254 -9.61 5.09 -15.65
N TYR A 255 -8.84 6.12 -16.01
CA TYR A 255 -9.05 7.48 -15.51
C TYR A 255 -10.44 8.03 -15.86
N LEU A 256 -10.89 7.83 -17.10
CA LEU A 256 -12.22 8.25 -17.54
C LEU A 256 -13.34 7.52 -16.80
N ARG A 257 -13.20 6.22 -16.58
CA ARG A 257 -14.17 5.42 -15.81
C ARG A 257 -14.22 5.87 -14.35
N ASP A 258 -13.07 6.03 -13.72
CA ASP A 258 -12.99 6.37 -12.29
C ASP A 258 -13.44 7.80 -11.96
N LYS A 259 -13.11 8.75 -12.83
CA LYS A 259 -13.39 10.17 -12.56
C LYS A 259 -14.72 10.67 -13.13
N PHE A 260 -15.14 10.08 -14.24
CA PHE A 260 -16.33 10.55 -14.96
C PHE A 260 -17.46 9.52 -14.98
N ASN A 261 -17.26 8.31 -14.43
CA ASN A 261 -18.14 7.17 -14.63
C ASN A 261 -18.43 6.89 -16.12
N ALA A 262 -17.40 7.05 -16.96
CA ALA A 262 -17.53 6.86 -18.40
C ALA A 262 -17.91 5.41 -18.72
N THR A 263 -18.91 5.24 -19.54
CA THR A 263 -19.31 3.93 -20.07
C THR A 263 -18.45 3.54 -21.27
N ASP A 264 -18.48 2.27 -21.66
CA ASP A 264 -17.76 1.80 -22.85
C ASP A 264 -18.25 2.50 -24.13
N ALA A 265 -19.52 2.94 -24.16
CA ALA A 265 -20.05 3.76 -25.24
C ALA A 265 -19.40 5.15 -25.27
N ASP A 266 -19.19 5.76 -24.12
CA ASP A 266 -18.50 7.05 -24.00
C ASP A 266 -17.04 6.93 -24.44
N LEU A 267 -16.34 5.86 -24.03
CA LEU A 267 -14.94 5.62 -24.40
C LEU A 267 -14.79 5.46 -25.93
N LYS A 268 -15.71 4.77 -26.58
CA LYS A 268 -15.71 4.66 -28.05
C LYS A 268 -15.84 6.00 -28.77
N VAL A 269 -16.59 6.93 -28.17
CA VAL A 269 -16.78 8.27 -28.74
C VAL A 269 -15.60 9.17 -28.47
N ILE A 270 -14.91 8.98 -27.32
CA ILE A 270 -13.75 9.77 -26.89
C ILE A 270 -12.46 9.34 -27.62
N ALA A 271 -12.23 8.04 -27.76
CA ALA A 271 -10.98 7.47 -28.29
C ALA A 271 -10.51 8.08 -29.63
N PRO A 272 -11.36 8.28 -30.62
CA PRO A 272 -10.93 8.85 -31.91
C PRO A 272 -10.44 10.30 -31.84
N HIS A 273 -10.73 11.00 -30.74
CA HIS A 273 -10.37 12.40 -30.52
C HIS A 273 -9.18 12.60 -29.59
N LEU A 274 -8.56 11.51 -29.12
CA LEU A 274 -7.34 11.56 -28.33
C LEU A 274 -6.11 11.45 -29.26
N ASP A 275 -5.13 12.28 -29.01
CA ASP A 275 -3.86 12.24 -29.73
C ASP A 275 -3.05 11.02 -29.31
N THR A 276 -3.03 9.99 -30.13
CA THR A 276 -2.33 8.72 -29.86
C THR A 276 -0.80 8.86 -29.86
N THR A 277 -0.25 10.00 -30.27
CA THR A 277 1.19 10.28 -30.20
C THR A 277 1.62 10.79 -28.84
N GLN A 278 0.68 11.24 -28.01
CA GLN A 278 0.93 11.71 -26.66
C GLN A 278 1.06 10.56 -25.67
N THR A 279 1.84 10.79 -24.61
CA THR A 279 1.90 9.85 -23.49
C THR A 279 0.56 9.79 -22.74
N PRO A 280 0.22 8.67 -22.08
CA PRO A 280 -1.02 8.54 -21.31
C PRO A 280 -1.20 9.67 -20.29
N TYR A 281 -0.14 10.12 -19.65
CA TYR A 281 -0.17 11.21 -18.66
C TYR A 281 -0.49 12.56 -19.28
N ALA A 282 0.05 12.87 -20.46
CA ALA A 282 -0.27 14.12 -21.17
C ALA A 282 -1.74 14.15 -21.62
N GLN A 283 -2.28 13.01 -22.05
CA GLN A 283 -3.71 12.87 -22.35
C GLN A 283 -4.59 13.08 -21.11
N ILE A 284 -4.21 12.47 -19.96
CA ILE A 284 -4.92 12.64 -18.70
C ILE A 284 -4.90 14.11 -18.24
N ASP A 285 -3.77 14.81 -18.36
CA ASP A 285 -3.67 16.22 -18.02
C ASP A 285 -4.59 17.09 -18.87
N THR A 286 -4.65 16.82 -20.19
CA THR A 286 -5.56 17.51 -21.10
C THR A 286 -7.02 17.28 -20.71
N ILE A 287 -7.40 16.04 -20.43
CA ILE A 287 -8.74 15.66 -19.98
C ILE A 287 -9.08 16.34 -18.65
N ALA A 288 -8.14 16.38 -17.70
CA ALA A 288 -8.32 17.02 -16.40
C ALA A 288 -8.53 18.54 -16.53
N GLN A 289 -7.81 19.21 -17.43
CA GLN A 289 -8.01 20.64 -17.73
C GLN A 289 -9.41 20.91 -18.32
N ILE A 290 -9.83 20.10 -19.31
CA ILE A 290 -11.17 20.23 -19.88
C ILE A 290 -12.24 20.01 -18.82
N TYR A 291 -12.07 19.03 -17.94
CA TYR A 291 -12.99 18.78 -16.83
C TYR A 291 -13.08 19.95 -15.85
N THR A 292 -11.94 20.50 -15.47
CA THR A 292 -11.91 21.68 -14.60
C THR A 292 -12.66 22.86 -15.21
N ASN A 293 -12.53 23.05 -16.52
CA ASN A 293 -13.27 24.07 -17.26
C ASN A 293 -14.77 23.75 -17.32
N ALA A 294 -15.15 22.47 -17.50
CA ALA A 294 -16.54 22.06 -17.45
C ALA A 294 -17.21 22.40 -16.13
N LEU A 295 -16.53 22.12 -15.00
CA LEU A 295 -17.01 22.46 -13.67
C LEU A 295 -17.16 23.97 -13.46
N ARG A 296 -16.16 24.77 -13.90
CA ARG A 296 -16.21 26.24 -13.81
C ARG A 296 -17.36 26.83 -14.62
N ASN A 297 -17.70 26.24 -15.74
CA ASN A 297 -18.78 26.67 -16.62
C ASN A 297 -20.15 26.08 -16.23
N GLY A 298 -20.24 25.35 -15.11
CA GLY A 298 -21.49 24.79 -14.62
C GLY A 298 -22.10 23.71 -15.53
N ALA A 299 -21.26 22.93 -16.23
CA ALA A 299 -21.72 21.88 -17.12
C ALA A 299 -22.50 20.82 -16.36
N ARG A 300 -23.76 20.56 -16.72
CA ARG A 300 -24.60 19.53 -16.09
C ARG A 300 -24.13 18.10 -16.40
N ASN A 301 -23.47 17.88 -17.54
CA ASN A 301 -22.90 16.61 -17.93
C ASN A 301 -21.43 16.80 -18.34
N PRO A 302 -20.47 16.52 -17.44
CA PRO A 302 -19.04 16.69 -17.71
C PRO A 302 -18.52 15.84 -18.87
N ILE A 303 -19.04 14.62 -19.08
CA ILE A 303 -18.64 13.75 -20.19
C ILE A 303 -19.07 14.37 -21.54
N ALA A 304 -20.30 14.83 -21.65
CA ALA A 304 -20.77 15.47 -22.87
C ALA A 304 -19.94 16.72 -23.20
N TYR A 305 -19.57 17.50 -22.18
CA TYR A 305 -18.68 18.65 -22.33
C TYR A 305 -17.29 18.24 -22.80
N LEU A 306 -16.71 17.17 -22.21
CA LEU A 306 -15.42 16.61 -22.60
C LEU A 306 -15.43 16.20 -24.08
N ILE A 307 -16.42 15.40 -24.49
CA ILE A 307 -16.56 14.95 -25.87
C ILE A 307 -16.66 16.15 -26.85
N ALA A 308 -17.46 17.15 -26.51
CA ALA A 308 -17.60 18.33 -27.33
C ALA A 308 -16.31 19.16 -27.42
N SER A 309 -15.53 19.22 -26.32
CA SER A 309 -14.24 19.93 -26.28
C SER A 309 -13.16 19.23 -27.08
N LEU A 310 -13.06 17.91 -26.97
CA LEU A 310 -12.09 17.10 -27.72
C LEU A 310 -12.41 17.16 -29.25
N LYS A 311 -13.67 17.10 -29.62
CA LYS A 311 -14.10 17.26 -31.03
C LYS A 311 -13.76 18.61 -31.68
N ARG A 312 -13.56 19.65 -30.85
CA ARG A 312 -13.15 20.98 -31.33
C ARG A 312 -11.63 21.10 -31.48
N GLN A 313 -10.87 20.22 -30.81
CA GLN A 313 -9.41 20.22 -30.83
C GLN A 313 -8.83 19.25 -31.87
N SER A 314 -9.59 18.22 -32.25
CA SER A 314 -9.27 17.28 -33.34
C SER A 314 -9.72 17.82 -34.70
#